data_84ce3e3d463f8efc4c7380a9c61f4140
#
_entry.id   84ce3e3d463f8efc4c7380a9c61f4140
#
_cell.length_a   1.000
_cell.length_b   1.000
_cell.length_c   1.000
_cell.angle_alpha   90.00
_cell.angle_beta   90.00
_cell.angle_gamma   90.00
#
_symmetry.space_group_name_H-M   'P 1'
#
loop_
_entity.id
_entity.type
_entity.pdbx_description
1 polymer ?
#
loop_
_entity_poly.entity_id
_entity_poly.type
_entity_poly.pdbx_seq_one_letter_code
_entity_poly.pdbx_strand_id
1 'polypeptide(L)'
;MQGIETMQKEKVDFNVLCVLSQSNVHKPKEIYKFFRGLGLDFMQFIPLSEFHPDGTPMPFTITPEEYGRFMCEVFELWWPERRKVRVRFFDNLAEALAGQKPGSCTMHETCDSYVVVEYNGDIYPCDFFVDKQWKLGNLNLDSWSEISRRVRRYNFAAKKTLAHPECQVCEYQSICHGGCPKSRHGQNRKFEDLDYFCQAYKMIFAKAVGPLREEVKKLLGHAADLAPHSISPY
;
A
#
# COMPACT_ATOMS: atom_id res chain seq x y z
N MET A 1 23.65 3.05 6.21
CA MET A 1 24.50 2.29 5.28
C MET A 1 24.99 1.00 5.91
N GLN A 2 25.70 1.00 7.05
CA GLN A 2 26.19 -0.23 7.73
C GLN A 2 25.14 -1.34 7.87
N GLY A 3 23.88 -1.01 8.24
CA GLY A 3 22.81 -2.00 8.35
C GLY A 3 22.50 -2.73 7.02
N ILE A 4 22.47 -2.00 5.91
CA ILE A 4 22.27 -2.59 4.57
C ILE A 4 23.42 -3.52 4.24
N GLU A 5 24.65 -3.06 4.43
CA GLU A 5 25.87 -3.85 4.17
C GLU A 5 25.90 -5.13 5.03
N THR A 6 25.50 -5.02 6.30
CA THR A 6 25.40 -6.18 7.20
C THR A 6 24.36 -7.18 6.71
N MET A 7 23.14 -6.71 6.39
CA MET A 7 22.08 -7.60 5.90
C MET A 7 22.45 -8.27 4.58
N GLN A 8 23.10 -7.54 3.66
CA GLN A 8 23.60 -8.12 2.40
C GLN A 8 24.69 -9.17 2.64
N LYS A 9 25.65 -8.87 3.53
CA LYS A 9 26.72 -9.81 3.90
C LYS A 9 26.18 -11.10 4.51
N GLU A 10 25.21 -10.98 5.40
CA GLU A 10 24.56 -12.10 6.09
C GLU A 10 23.44 -12.76 5.23
N LYS A 11 23.23 -12.30 3.99
CA LYS A 11 22.23 -12.81 3.04
C LYS A 11 20.80 -12.81 3.62
N VAL A 12 20.48 -11.79 4.38
CA VAL A 12 19.13 -11.58 4.92
C VAL A 12 18.26 -10.97 3.84
N ASP A 13 17.07 -11.54 3.60
CA ASP A 13 16.09 -10.94 2.71
C ASP A 13 15.47 -9.70 3.36
N PHE A 14 15.53 -8.56 2.70
CA PHE A 14 14.95 -7.31 3.18
C PHE A 14 14.48 -6.42 2.04
N ASN A 15 13.58 -5.49 2.34
CA ASN A 15 13.17 -4.42 1.46
C ASN A 15 13.52 -3.05 2.07
N VAL A 16 13.53 -2.03 1.24
CA VAL A 16 13.69 -0.64 1.70
C VAL A 16 12.37 0.09 1.62
N LEU A 17 12.06 0.82 2.70
CA LEU A 17 10.93 1.72 2.78
C LEU A 17 11.46 3.15 2.63
N CYS A 18 11.00 3.85 1.61
CA CYS A 18 11.33 5.25 1.35
C CYS A 18 10.10 6.12 1.59
N VAL A 19 10.11 6.90 2.66
CA VAL A 19 9.08 7.91 2.90
C VAL A 19 9.31 9.09 1.97
N LEU A 20 8.29 9.44 1.19
CA LEU A 20 8.30 10.57 0.28
C LEU A 20 7.78 11.81 0.99
N SER A 21 8.61 12.83 1.06
CA SER A 21 8.33 14.13 1.64
C SER A 21 8.76 15.25 0.68
N GLN A 22 8.51 16.51 1.01
CA GLN A 22 8.96 17.64 0.21
C GLN A 22 10.48 17.67 -0.03
N SER A 23 11.29 16.99 0.81
CA SER A 23 12.74 16.94 0.64
C SER A 23 13.21 16.04 -0.51
N ASN A 24 12.40 15.08 -0.93
CA ASN A 24 12.83 14.04 -1.87
C ASN A 24 11.82 13.69 -2.99
N VAL A 25 10.55 14.09 -2.89
CA VAL A 25 9.51 13.73 -3.88
C VAL A 25 9.82 14.22 -5.31
N HIS A 26 10.65 15.24 -5.46
CA HIS A 26 11.07 15.77 -6.77
C HIS A 26 12.30 15.08 -7.37
N LYS A 27 12.76 13.97 -6.75
CA LYS A 27 14.01 13.25 -7.14
C LYS A 27 13.79 11.76 -7.43
N PRO A 28 12.75 11.35 -8.21
CA PRO A 28 12.43 9.94 -8.44
C PRO A 28 13.59 9.18 -9.08
N LYS A 29 14.24 9.78 -10.07
CA LYS A 29 15.36 9.16 -10.82
C LYS A 29 16.59 8.96 -9.94
N GLU A 30 16.94 9.96 -9.13
CA GLU A 30 18.07 9.90 -8.22
C GLU A 30 17.87 8.84 -7.15
N ILE A 31 16.67 8.78 -6.54
CA ILE A 31 16.33 7.81 -5.50
C ILE A 31 16.32 6.39 -6.07
N TYR A 32 15.65 6.20 -7.22
CA TYR A 32 15.62 4.88 -7.86
C TYR A 32 17.03 4.39 -8.17
N LYS A 33 17.85 5.22 -8.82
CA LYS A 33 19.25 4.88 -9.15
C LYS A 33 20.12 4.67 -7.92
N PHE A 34 19.92 5.43 -6.87
CA PHE A 34 20.62 5.26 -5.59
C PHE A 34 20.37 3.87 -5.01
N PHE A 35 19.11 3.44 -4.91
CA PHE A 35 18.80 2.10 -4.42
C PHE A 35 19.34 1.00 -5.33
N ARG A 36 19.22 1.18 -6.64
CA ARG A 36 19.82 0.22 -7.60
C ARG A 36 21.34 0.16 -7.49
N GLY A 37 22.00 1.29 -7.27
CA GLY A 37 23.44 1.37 -7.04
C GLY A 37 23.92 0.67 -5.76
N LEU A 38 23.04 0.51 -4.79
CA LEU A 38 23.27 -0.28 -3.56
C LEU A 38 22.96 -1.77 -3.73
N GLY A 39 22.56 -2.21 -4.93
CA GLY A 39 22.15 -3.60 -5.18
C GLY A 39 20.79 -3.96 -4.57
N LEU A 40 19.94 -2.97 -4.26
CA LEU A 40 18.62 -3.21 -3.71
C LEU A 40 17.62 -3.41 -4.85
N ASP A 41 16.87 -4.49 -4.78
CA ASP A 41 15.91 -4.92 -5.79
C ASP A 41 14.46 -5.01 -5.27
N PHE A 42 14.21 -4.65 -4.00
CA PHE A 42 12.87 -4.55 -3.46
C PHE A 42 12.66 -3.22 -2.73
N MET A 43 11.75 -2.37 -3.27
CA MET A 43 11.51 -1.00 -2.83
C MET A 43 10.03 -0.75 -2.53
N GLN A 44 9.78 0.05 -1.50
CA GLN A 44 8.46 0.58 -1.19
C GLN A 44 8.54 2.10 -1.02
N PHE A 45 7.70 2.84 -1.74
CA PHE A 45 7.57 4.30 -1.63
C PHE A 45 6.29 4.63 -0.86
N ILE A 46 6.43 5.36 0.25
CA ILE A 46 5.33 5.67 1.17
C ILE A 46 5.09 7.18 1.11
N PRO A 47 3.95 7.64 0.60
CA PRO A 47 3.66 9.07 0.56
C PRO A 47 3.37 9.60 1.96
N LEU A 48 4.02 10.69 2.34
CA LEU A 48 3.81 11.38 3.61
C LEU A 48 2.73 12.43 3.48
N SER A 49 1.66 12.29 4.27
CA SER A 49 0.60 13.28 4.41
C SER A 49 0.25 13.47 5.87
N GLU A 50 0.70 14.57 6.42
CA GLU A 50 0.37 15.01 7.77
C GLU A 50 -0.18 16.43 7.74
N PHE A 51 -1.07 16.75 8.66
CA PHE A 51 -1.81 18.00 8.67
C PHE A 51 -1.84 18.60 10.08
N HIS A 52 -1.95 19.90 10.16
CA HIS A 52 -2.25 20.62 11.39
C HIS A 52 -3.69 20.34 11.85
N PRO A 53 -4.04 20.59 13.14
CA PRO A 53 -5.41 20.42 13.63
C PRO A 53 -6.46 21.25 12.88
N ASP A 54 -6.08 22.33 12.23
CA ASP A 54 -6.95 23.18 11.38
C ASP A 54 -7.16 22.63 9.96
N GLY A 55 -6.49 21.49 9.63
CA GLY A 55 -6.58 20.84 8.32
C GLY A 55 -5.57 21.35 7.30
N THR A 56 -4.70 22.32 7.64
CA THR A 56 -3.63 22.76 6.73
C THR A 56 -2.51 21.73 6.67
N PRO A 57 -1.93 21.44 5.48
CA PRO A 57 -0.86 20.46 5.36
C PRO A 57 0.41 20.92 6.09
N MET A 58 1.09 19.97 6.74
CA MET A 58 2.42 20.20 7.30
C MET A 58 3.42 20.53 6.18
N PRO A 59 4.49 21.30 6.45
CA PRO A 59 5.46 21.73 5.41
C PRO A 59 6.15 20.59 4.66
N PHE A 60 6.19 19.39 5.24
CA PHE A 60 6.79 18.19 4.64
C PHE A 60 5.78 17.30 3.92
N THR A 61 4.49 17.58 4.03
CA THR A 61 3.42 16.85 3.33
C THR A 61 3.53 17.08 1.83
N ILE A 62 3.46 15.99 1.06
CA ILE A 62 3.46 16.05 -0.40
C ILE A 62 2.05 16.12 -0.95
N THR A 63 1.90 16.77 -2.11
CA THR A 63 0.61 16.83 -2.81
C THR A 63 0.30 15.54 -3.56
N PRO A 64 -0.98 15.28 -3.88
CA PRO A 64 -1.35 14.17 -4.74
C PRO A 64 -0.64 14.18 -6.09
N GLU A 65 -0.49 15.35 -6.70
CA GLU A 65 0.17 15.52 -8.01
C GLU A 65 1.67 15.18 -7.93
N GLU A 66 2.34 15.58 -6.87
CA GLU A 66 3.76 15.26 -6.64
C GLU A 66 3.95 13.76 -6.49
N TYR A 67 3.09 13.10 -5.69
CA TYR A 67 3.14 11.63 -5.54
C TYR A 67 2.84 10.92 -6.87
N GLY A 68 1.81 11.36 -7.58
CA GLY A 68 1.43 10.80 -8.89
C GLY A 68 2.58 10.91 -9.90
N ARG A 69 3.21 12.08 -10.02
CA ARG A 69 4.37 12.28 -10.91
C ARG A 69 5.55 11.42 -10.51
N PHE A 70 5.91 11.40 -9.22
CA PHE A 70 6.99 10.57 -8.69
C PHE A 70 6.81 9.11 -9.09
N MET A 71 5.64 8.54 -8.81
CA MET A 71 5.36 7.13 -9.10
C MET A 71 5.26 6.82 -10.60
N CYS A 72 4.78 7.75 -11.42
CA CYS A 72 4.78 7.58 -12.87
C CYS A 72 6.21 7.54 -13.44
N GLU A 73 7.13 8.40 -12.96
CA GLU A 73 8.54 8.35 -13.36
C GLU A 73 9.24 7.09 -12.85
N VAL A 74 8.97 6.67 -11.61
CA VAL A 74 9.48 5.39 -11.07
C VAL A 74 8.97 4.22 -11.91
N PHE A 75 7.71 4.25 -12.38
CA PHE A 75 7.19 3.22 -13.27
C PHE A 75 8.00 3.11 -14.58
N GLU A 76 8.34 4.22 -15.21
CA GLU A 76 9.14 4.23 -16.43
C GLU A 76 10.56 3.66 -16.23
N LEU A 77 11.18 3.99 -15.10
CA LEU A 77 12.51 3.49 -14.75
C LEU A 77 12.48 2.00 -14.41
N TRP A 78 11.45 1.57 -13.70
CA TRP A 78 11.27 0.20 -13.24
C TRP A 78 10.80 -0.75 -14.36
N TRP A 79 9.98 -0.31 -15.29
CA TRP A 79 9.34 -1.16 -16.28
C TRP A 79 10.31 -2.05 -17.08
N PRO A 80 11.49 -1.58 -17.53
CA PRO A 80 12.48 -2.43 -18.18
C PRO A 80 13.07 -3.50 -17.24
N GLU A 81 13.12 -3.22 -15.93
CA GLU A 81 13.72 -4.10 -14.92
C GLU A 81 12.68 -4.93 -14.13
N ARG A 82 11.38 -4.82 -14.44
CA ARG A 82 10.25 -5.36 -13.67
C ARG A 82 10.32 -6.85 -13.31
N ARG A 83 11.12 -7.63 -14.03
CA ARG A 83 11.33 -9.06 -13.75
C ARG A 83 12.46 -9.33 -12.75
N LYS A 84 13.23 -8.31 -12.42
CA LYS A 84 14.40 -8.40 -11.50
C LYS A 84 14.23 -7.51 -10.29
N VAL A 85 13.53 -6.41 -10.43
CA VAL A 85 13.33 -5.40 -9.40
C VAL A 85 11.86 -5.38 -9.03
N ARG A 86 11.59 -5.33 -7.73
CA ARG A 86 10.24 -5.25 -7.17
C ARG A 86 9.99 -3.84 -6.66
N VAL A 87 8.91 -3.24 -7.09
CA VAL A 87 8.35 -2.01 -6.50
C VAL A 87 6.98 -2.38 -5.96
N ARG A 88 6.85 -2.43 -4.63
CA ARG A 88 5.69 -3.00 -3.93
C ARG A 88 4.34 -2.50 -4.45
N PHE A 89 4.24 -1.22 -4.81
CA PHE A 89 3.00 -0.66 -5.36
C PHE A 89 2.61 -1.33 -6.69
N PHE A 90 3.57 -1.52 -7.59
CA PHE A 90 3.31 -2.12 -8.91
C PHE A 90 3.13 -3.64 -8.83
N ASP A 91 3.80 -4.30 -7.89
CA ASP A 91 3.57 -5.72 -7.60
C ASP A 91 2.12 -5.93 -7.12
N ASN A 92 1.67 -5.13 -6.14
CA ASN A 92 0.28 -5.20 -5.65
C ASN A 92 -0.75 -4.88 -6.74
N LEU A 93 -0.43 -3.95 -7.64
CA LEU A 93 -1.29 -3.63 -8.77
C LEU A 93 -1.38 -4.81 -9.75
N ALA A 94 -0.26 -5.49 -10.01
CA ALA A 94 -0.23 -6.70 -10.83
C ALA A 94 -1.02 -7.85 -10.18
N GLU A 95 -0.88 -8.06 -8.86
CA GLU A 95 -1.66 -9.04 -8.09
C GLU A 95 -3.17 -8.76 -8.21
N ALA A 96 -3.60 -7.50 -8.03
CA ALA A 96 -5.00 -7.11 -8.20
C ALA A 96 -5.51 -7.38 -9.63
N LEU A 97 -4.70 -7.05 -10.65
CA LEU A 97 -5.03 -7.30 -12.05
C LEU A 97 -5.09 -8.79 -12.41
N ALA A 98 -4.36 -9.63 -11.67
CA ALA A 98 -4.41 -11.09 -11.77
C ALA A 98 -5.59 -11.71 -10.99
N GLY A 99 -6.43 -10.91 -10.33
CA GLY A 99 -7.52 -11.37 -9.48
C GLY A 99 -7.06 -11.97 -8.16
N GLN A 100 -5.82 -11.71 -7.76
CA GLN A 100 -5.26 -12.14 -6.49
C GLN A 100 -5.44 -11.06 -5.41
N LYS A 101 -5.41 -11.47 -4.14
CA LYS A 101 -5.43 -10.51 -3.02
C LYS A 101 -4.07 -9.83 -2.94
N PRO A 102 -3.98 -8.49 -3.15
CA PRO A 102 -2.72 -7.76 -3.05
C PRO A 102 -2.07 -7.87 -1.67
N GLY A 103 -0.75 -7.82 -1.60
CA GLY A 103 -0.02 -7.83 -0.34
C GLY A 103 -0.21 -6.55 0.49
N SER A 104 -0.68 -5.44 -0.11
CA SER A 104 -0.94 -4.17 0.58
C SER A 104 -2.42 -3.96 0.87
N CYS A 105 -2.75 -3.70 2.14
CA CYS A 105 -4.12 -3.43 2.57
C CYS A 105 -4.74 -2.16 1.95
N THR A 106 -3.92 -1.26 1.38
CA THR A 106 -4.42 -0.08 0.67
C THR A 106 -5.23 -0.44 -0.58
N MET A 107 -4.97 -1.61 -1.18
CA MET A 107 -5.70 -2.15 -2.33
C MET A 107 -6.70 -3.27 -1.95
N HIS A 108 -6.98 -3.49 -0.65
CA HIS A 108 -8.02 -4.44 -0.22
C HIS A 108 -9.38 -3.77 -0.16
N GLU A 109 -10.44 -4.55 -0.22
CA GLU A 109 -11.81 -4.09 -0.01
C GLU A 109 -12.06 -3.64 1.44
N THR A 110 -11.40 -4.30 2.39
CA THR A 110 -11.59 -4.10 3.83
C THR A 110 -10.26 -3.90 4.56
N CYS A 111 -10.29 -3.32 5.76
CA CYS A 111 -9.13 -3.16 6.66
C CYS A 111 -9.16 -4.20 7.78
N ASP A 112 -9.01 -5.48 7.45
CA ASP A 112 -9.11 -6.62 8.37
C ASP A 112 -7.84 -7.47 8.47
N SER A 113 -6.73 -6.97 7.93
CA SER A 113 -5.52 -7.78 7.74
C SER A 113 -4.75 -8.05 9.03
N TYR A 114 -4.80 -7.14 10.01
CA TYR A 114 -4.02 -7.23 11.25
C TYR A 114 -4.57 -6.31 12.35
N VAL A 115 -4.05 -6.49 13.56
CA VAL A 115 -4.13 -5.54 14.67
C VAL A 115 -2.72 -5.17 15.10
N VAL A 116 -2.55 -3.98 15.66
CA VAL A 116 -1.27 -3.49 16.19
C VAL A 116 -1.25 -3.66 17.70
N VAL A 117 -0.12 -4.10 18.21
CA VAL A 117 0.16 -4.17 19.65
C VAL A 117 1.31 -3.21 19.95
N GLU A 118 1.05 -2.23 20.78
CA GLU A 118 2.05 -1.28 21.26
C GLU A 118 2.92 -1.89 22.38
N TYR A 119 4.07 -1.28 22.64
CA TYR A 119 5.06 -1.74 23.63
C TYR A 119 4.49 -1.91 25.06
N ASN A 120 3.43 -1.20 25.41
CA ASN A 120 2.73 -1.28 26.69
C ASN A 120 1.60 -2.33 26.69
N GLY A 121 1.44 -3.10 25.61
CA GLY A 121 0.40 -4.11 25.43
C GLY A 121 -0.94 -3.57 24.91
N ASP A 122 -1.06 -2.27 24.63
CA ASP A 122 -2.26 -1.69 24.08
C ASP A 122 -2.48 -2.16 22.63
N ILE A 123 -3.75 -2.45 22.27
CA ILE A 123 -4.13 -3.00 20.98
C ILE A 123 -4.96 -1.98 20.22
N TYR A 124 -4.61 -1.83 18.94
CA TYR A 124 -5.25 -0.90 18.00
C TYR A 124 -5.60 -1.58 16.68
N PRO A 125 -6.58 -1.05 15.92
CA PRO A 125 -7.01 -1.65 14.64
C PRO A 125 -6.00 -1.49 13.51
N CYS A 126 -5.11 -0.50 13.58
CA CYS A 126 -4.12 -0.16 12.54
C CYS A 126 -3.04 0.74 13.13
N ASP A 127 -1.82 0.66 12.61
CA ASP A 127 -0.67 1.49 12.97
C ASP A 127 -0.88 3.00 12.74
N PHE A 128 -1.77 3.37 11.81
CA PHE A 128 -2.19 4.76 11.61
C PHE A 128 -3.28 5.24 12.58
N PHE A 129 -3.82 4.38 13.40
CA PHE A 129 -4.92 4.66 14.34
C PHE A 129 -4.54 4.29 15.76
N VAL A 130 -3.29 4.62 16.14
CA VAL A 130 -2.76 4.45 17.51
C VAL A 130 -3.09 5.71 18.32
N ASP A 131 -4.34 5.80 18.74
CA ASP A 131 -4.86 6.87 19.58
C ASP A 131 -5.87 6.30 20.57
N LYS A 132 -6.06 6.95 21.71
CA LYS A 132 -6.90 6.48 22.82
C LYS A 132 -8.33 6.13 22.37
N GLN A 133 -8.90 6.87 21.44
CA GLN A 133 -10.26 6.64 20.91
C GLN A 133 -10.37 5.34 20.09
N TRP A 134 -9.24 4.82 19.56
CA TRP A 134 -9.17 3.62 18.72
C TRP A 134 -8.72 2.38 19.48
N LYS A 135 -8.41 2.51 20.78
CA LYS A 135 -7.90 1.42 21.59
C LYS A 135 -8.94 0.30 21.72
N LEU A 136 -8.54 -0.91 21.34
CA LEU A 136 -9.38 -2.11 21.37
C LEU A 136 -9.23 -2.93 22.66
N GLY A 137 -8.10 -2.77 23.37
CA GLY A 137 -7.84 -3.48 24.60
C GLY A 137 -6.35 -3.41 24.99
N ASN A 138 -5.96 -4.25 25.95
CA ASN A 138 -4.57 -4.38 26.37
C ASN A 138 -4.26 -5.84 26.73
N LEU A 139 -3.20 -6.40 26.13
CA LEU A 139 -2.81 -7.82 26.33
C LEU A 139 -2.45 -8.18 27.77
N ASN A 140 -2.04 -7.21 28.59
CA ASN A 140 -1.68 -7.45 29.98
C ASN A 140 -2.91 -7.43 30.92
N LEU A 141 -4.06 -6.91 30.46
CA LEU A 141 -5.25 -6.67 31.27
C LEU A 141 -6.49 -7.43 30.77
N ASP A 142 -6.59 -7.66 29.49
CA ASP A 142 -7.76 -8.25 28.84
C ASP A 142 -7.43 -9.66 28.33
N SER A 143 -8.39 -10.59 28.36
CA SER A 143 -8.25 -11.89 27.70
C SER A 143 -8.33 -11.75 26.19
N TRP A 144 -7.68 -12.64 25.45
CA TRP A 144 -7.74 -12.64 23.98
C TRP A 144 -9.18 -12.78 23.44
N SER A 145 -10.04 -13.50 24.16
CA SER A 145 -11.45 -13.64 23.78
C SER A 145 -12.22 -12.32 23.88
N GLU A 146 -11.92 -11.49 24.88
CA GLU A 146 -12.50 -10.14 25.01
C GLU A 146 -11.99 -9.20 23.94
N ILE A 147 -10.68 -9.20 23.67
CA ILE A 147 -10.07 -8.42 22.62
C ILE A 147 -10.69 -8.78 21.26
N SER A 148 -10.76 -10.07 20.93
CA SER A 148 -11.36 -10.56 19.68
C SER A 148 -12.83 -10.14 19.53
N ARG A 149 -13.58 -10.13 20.63
CA ARG A 149 -14.97 -9.66 20.65
C ARG A 149 -15.05 -8.16 20.37
N ARG A 150 -14.16 -7.36 20.98
CA ARG A 150 -14.08 -5.91 20.75
C ARG A 150 -13.68 -5.58 19.31
N VAL A 151 -12.70 -6.27 18.74
CA VAL A 151 -12.29 -6.16 17.32
C VAL A 151 -13.51 -6.36 16.40
N ARG A 152 -14.25 -7.47 16.59
CA ARG A 152 -15.44 -7.75 15.78
C ARG A 152 -16.55 -6.71 15.99
N ARG A 153 -16.82 -6.31 17.24
CA ARG A 153 -17.85 -5.31 17.57
C ARG A 153 -17.51 -3.93 17.01
N TYR A 154 -16.24 -3.54 17.09
CA TYR A 154 -15.76 -2.26 16.61
C TYR A 154 -15.84 -2.16 15.08
N ASN A 155 -15.64 -3.29 14.41
CA ASN A 155 -15.74 -3.44 12.95
C ASN A 155 -14.99 -2.35 12.17
N PHE A 156 -13.72 -2.12 12.53
CA PHE A 156 -12.87 -1.13 11.85
C PHE A 156 -12.76 -1.42 10.35
N ALA A 157 -12.77 -2.71 9.98
CA ALA A 157 -12.73 -3.17 8.60
C ALA A 157 -13.77 -2.47 7.71
N ALA A 158 -15.00 -2.29 8.22
CA ALA A 158 -16.08 -1.64 7.49
C ALA A 158 -15.87 -0.14 7.26
N LYS A 159 -14.94 0.52 7.97
CA LYS A 159 -14.63 1.94 7.72
C LYS A 159 -14.10 2.18 6.32
N LYS A 160 -13.43 1.19 5.74
CA LYS A 160 -12.92 1.29 4.38
C LYS A 160 -14.01 1.19 3.32
N THR A 161 -15.07 0.43 3.57
CA THR A 161 -16.20 0.27 2.64
C THR A 161 -17.10 1.51 2.53
N LEU A 162 -16.94 2.48 3.44
CA LEU A 162 -17.59 3.79 3.36
C LEU A 162 -16.94 4.61 2.24
N ALA A 163 -17.29 4.31 1.00
CA ALA A 163 -16.68 4.95 -0.15
C ALA A 163 -17.45 6.21 -0.58
N HIS A 164 -16.68 7.24 -0.98
CA HIS A 164 -17.24 8.45 -1.58
C HIS A 164 -18.04 8.09 -2.85
N PRO A 165 -19.15 8.82 -3.18
CA PRO A 165 -19.95 8.54 -4.38
C PRO A 165 -19.13 8.48 -5.69
N GLU A 166 -18.10 9.32 -5.83
CA GLU A 166 -17.21 9.27 -6.99
C GLU A 166 -16.45 7.93 -7.12
N CYS A 167 -16.19 7.22 -6.02
CA CYS A 167 -15.54 5.91 -6.06
C CYS A 167 -16.46 4.86 -6.68
N GLN A 168 -17.78 4.97 -6.53
CA GLN A 168 -18.76 4.01 -7.04
C GLN A 168 -18.80 3.96 -8.57
N VAL A 169 -18.49 5.08 -9.23
CA VAL A 169 -18.48 5.22 -10.70
C VAL A 169 -17.06 5.28 -11.27
N CYS A 170 -16.03 5.09 -10.43
CA CYS A 170 -14.64 5.16 -10.85
C CYS A 170 -14.21 3.88 -11.56
N GLU A 171 -13.59 4.00 -12.74
CA GLU A 171 -13.08 2.88 -13.53
C GLU A 171 -12.01 2.03 -12.77
N TYR A 172 -11.36 2.60 -11.76
CA TYR A 172 -10.35 1.92 -10.93
C TYR A 172 -10.89 1.41 -9.59
N GLN A 173 -12.21 1.45 -9.37
CA GLN A 173 -12.81 1.08 -8.10
C GLN A 173 -12.45 -0.36 -7.67
N SER A 174 -12.49 -1.31 -8.60
CA SER A 174 -12.18 -2.73 -8.36
C SER A 174 -10.70 -3.01 -8.01
N ILE A 175 -9.82 -2.04 -8.13
CA ILE A 175 -8.40 -2.13 -7.80
C ILE A 175 -8.09 -1.26 -6.57
N CYS A 176 -8.62 -0.03 -6.55
CA CYS A 176 -8.32 0.99 -5.57
C CYS A 176 -9.11 0.81 -4.27
N HIS A 177 -10.38 0.38 -4.35
CA HIS A 177 -11.30 0.28 -3.23
C HIS A 177 -11.36 1.55 -2.36
N GLY A 178 -11.12 2.73 -3.00
CA GLY A 178 -11.12 4.04 -2.36
C GLY A 178 -9.89 4.35 -1.51
N GLY A 179 -8.78 3.64 -1.65
CA GLY A 179 -7.52 3.94 -0.96
C GLY A 179 -7.50 3.58 0.53
N CYS A 180 -6.77 4.36 1.33
CA CYS A 180 -6.55 4.09 2.76
C CYS A 180 -7.48 4.95 3.64
N PRO A 181 -8.17 4.37 4.64
CA PRO A 181 -8.94 5.15 5.63
C PRO A 181 -8.15 6.26 6.33
N LYS A 182 -6.84 6.08 6.56
CA LYS A 182 -5.95 7.11 7.12
C LYS A 182 -5.95 8.38 6.28
N SER A 183 -5.91 8.22 4.96
CA SER A 183 -5.89 9.36 4.04
C SER A 183 -7.26 9.99 3.78
N ARG A 184 -8.33 9.38 4.30
CA ARG A 184 -9.70 9.91 4.25
C ARG A 184 -10.09 10.62 5.55
N HIS A 185 -9.74 10.04 6.71
CA HIS A 185 -10.17 10.44 8.04
C HIS A 185 -9.18 11.39 8.72
N GLY A 186 -9.68 12.30 9.52
CA GLY A 186 -8.92 13.25 10.34
C GLY A 186 -9.11 14.71 9.92
N GLN A 187 -8.88 15.64 10.84
CA GLN A 187 -8.85 17.09 10.59
C GLN A 187 -10.04 17.61 9.75
N ASN A 188 -11.25 17.41 10.25
CA ASN A 188 -12.52 17.75 9.58
C ASN A 188 -12.86 16.87 8.37
N ARG A 189 -12.14 15.77 8.15
CA ARG A 189 -12.44 14.77 7.11
C ARG A 189 -13.07 13.52 7.73
N LYS A 190 -13.89 12.83 6.94
CA LYS A 190 -14.64 11.63 7.35
C LYS A 190 -14.17 10.42 6.57
N PHE A 191 -14.52 9.22 7.05
CA PHE A 191 -14.22 7.97 6.33
C PHE A 191 -14.89 7.89 4.95
N GLU A 192 -15.96 8.63 4.74
CA GLU A 192 -16.70 8.74 3.48
C GLU A 192 -16.07 9.70 2.48
N ASP A 193 -15.05 10.49 2.87
CA ASP A 193 -14.37 11.42 1.98
C ASP A 193 -13.44 10.68 1.01
N LEU A 194 -13.07 11.35 -0.08
CA LEU A 194 -12.06 10.84 -1.00
C LEU A 194 -10.72 10.69 -0.28
N ASP A 195 -9.97 9.66 -0.64
CA ASP A 195 -8.57 9.55 -0.24
C ASP A 195 -7.79 10.79 -0.70
N TYR A 196 -6.96 11.33 0.18
CA TYR A 196 -6.13 12.52 -0.15
C TYR A 196 -5.31 12.30 -1.43
N PHE A 197 -4.81 11.08 -1.63
CA PHE A 197 -4.04 10.72 -2.81
C PHE A 197 -4.88 10.18 -3.98
N CYS A 198 -6.21 10.36 -3.98
CA CYS A 198 -7.10 9.87 -5.05
C CYS A 198 -6.61 10.28 -6.44
N GLN A 199 -6.24 11.56 -6.63
CA GLN A 199 -5.72 12.06 -7.90
C GLN A 199 -4.40 11.39 -8.30
N ALA A 200 -3.49 11.16 -7.34
CA ALA A 200 -2.26 10.41 -7.58
C ALA A 200 -2.53 8.99 -8.08
N TYR A 201 -3.45 8.28 -7.42
CA TYR A 201 -3.81 6.92 -7.82
C TYR A 201 -4.39 6.88 -9.24
N LYS A 202 -5.26 7.83 -9.60
CA LYS A 202 -5.78 7.94 -10.97
C LYS A 202 -4.64 8.13 -12.00
N MET A 203 -3.66 9.00 -11.70
CA MET A 203 -2.48 9.21 -12.55
C MET A 203 -1.66 7.93 -12.72
N ILE A 204 -1.36 7.26 -11.61
CA ILE A 204 -0.54 6.04 -11.59
C ILE A 204 -1.27 4.90 -12.32
N PHE A 205 -2.56 4.71 -12.08
CA PHE A 205 -3.35 3.67 -12.73
C PHE A 205 -3.50 3.91 -14.22
N ALA A 206 -3.74 5.15 -14.64
CA ALA A 206 -3.78 5.51 -16.06
C ALA A 206 -2.47 5.17 -16.78
N LYS A 207 -1.32 5.33 -16.11
CA LYS A 207 0.01 4.98 -16.64
C LYS A 207 0.29 3.48 -16.63
N ALA A 208 -0.04 2.79 -15.52
CA ALA A 208 0.49 1.46 -15.22
C ALA A 208 -0.47 0.31 -15.55
N VAL A 209 -1.80 0.51 -15.47
CA VAL A 209 -2.78 -0.59 -15.60
C VAL A 209 -2.73 -1.25 -16.97
N GLY A 210 -2.66 -0.48 -18.05
CA GLY A 210 -2.60 -1.03 -19.41
C GLY A 210 -1.40 -1.97 -19.60
N PRO A 211 -0.16 -1.47 -19.45
CA PRO A 211 1.04 -2.29 -19.59
C PRO A 211 1.08 -3.50 -18.63
N LEU A 212 0.71 -3.32 -17.35
CA LEU A 212 0.70 -4.41 -16.37
C LEU A 212 -0.34 -5.48 -16.71
N ARG A 213 -1.53 -5.09 -17.15
CA ARG A 213 -2.58 -6.05 -17.56
C ARG A 213 -2.11 -6.95 -18.70
N GLU A 214 -1.43 -6.39 -19.70
CA GLU A 214 -0.86 -7.17 -20.79
C GLU A 214 0.27 -8.10 -20.33
N GLU A 215 1.13 -7.64 -19.41
CA GLU A 215 2.18 -8.49 -18.83
C GLU A 215 1.60 -9.64 -18.00
N VAL A 216 0.59 -9.36 -17.15
CA VAL A 216 -0.13 -10.37 -16.35
C VAL A 216 -0.80 -11.41 -17.25
N LYS A 217 -1.49 -11.00 -18.32
CA LYS A 217 -2.08 -11.93 -19.28
C LYS A 217 -1.05 -12.88 -19.90
N LYS A 218 0.11 -12.35 -20.30
CA LYS A 218 1.21 -13.15 -20.84
C LYS A 218 1.71 -14.18 -19.83
N LEU A 219 1.91 -13.77 -18.57
CA LEU A 219 2.38 -14.66 -17.51
C LEU A 219 1.36 -15.77 -17.19
N LEU A 220 0.08 -15.44 -17.11
CA LEU A 220 -0.99 -16.41 -16.85
C LEU A 220 -1.20 -17.34 -18.04
N GLY A 221 -1.12 -16.86 -19.28
CA GLY A 221 -1.15 -17.68 -20.48
C GLY A 221 -0.02 -18.71 -20.52
N HIS A 222 1.21 -18.29 -20.25
CA HIS A 222 2.36 -19.21 -20.15
C HIS A 222 2.21 -20.21 -19.01
N ALA A 223 1.61 -19.83 -17.87
CA ALA A 223 1.37 -20.75 -16.75
C ALA A 223 0.32 -21.81 -17.12
N ALA A 224 -0.71 -21.47 -17.90
CA ALA A 224 -1.70 -22.43 -18.39
C ALA A 224 -1.08 -23.43 -19.39
N ASP A 225 -0.13 -22.97 -20.22
CA ASP A 225 0.59 -23.83 -21.18
C ASP A 225 1.57 -24.79 -20.49
N LEU A 226 2.03 -24.48 -19.27
CA LEU A 226 2.95 -25.28 -18.46
C LEU A 226 2.25 -26.22 -17.47
N ALA A 227 0.92 -26.09 -17.30
CA ALA A 227 0.16 -27.02 -16.48
C ALA A 227 0.15 -28.40 -17.14
N PRO A 228 0.58 -29.50 -16.46
CA PRO A 228 0.51 -30.82 -17.06
C PRO A 228 -0.95 -31.13 -17.37
N HIS A 229 -1.21 -31.56 -18.61
CA HIS A 229 -2.50 -32.08 -19.00
C HIS A 229 -2.93 -33.14 -17.98
N SER A 230 -4.05 -32.90 -17.30
CA SER A 230 -4.62 -33.82 -16.34
C SER A 230 -4.69 -35.20 -16.96
N ILE A 231 -3.94 -36.16 -16.39
CA ILE A 231 -4.09 -37.55 -16.68
C ILE A 231 -5.52 -37.91 -16.23
N SER A 232 -6.38 -38.26 -17.20
CA SER A 232 -7.73 -38.75 -16.97
C SER A 232 -7.65 -39.96 -16.04
N PRO A 233 -8.41 -40.03 -14.96
CA PRO A 233 -8.48 -41.27 -14.17
C PRO A 233 -9.31 -42.30 -14.94
N TYR A 234 -8.68 -43.37 -15.24
CA TYR A 234 -9.40 -44.66 -15.52
C TYR A 234 -9.76 -45.30 -14.22
#